data_d541865f1e2fdeef3b2c07ebcec00adb
#
_entry.id   d541865f1e2fdeef3b2c07ebcec00adb
#
_cell.length_a   1.000
_cell.length_b   1.000
_cell.length_c   1.000
_cell.angle_alpha   90.00
_cell.angle_beta   90.00
_cell.angle_gamma   90.00
#
_symmetry.space_group_name_H-M   'P 1'
#
loop_
_entity.id
_entity.type
_entity.pdbx_description
1 polymer ?
#
loop_
_entity_poly.entity_id
_entity_poly.type
_entity_poly.pdbx_seq_one_letter_code
_entity_poly.pdbx_strand_id
1 'polypeptide(L)'
;AFKNLYKPQAREDGVPKFMGGGGEGSDRAWQLDFRAAAVRRQTGGAGVVLLTATPAKNSPLEFYNLIQFIDPTAFTKAGIRDPEQFIDRFLKIEYREVLDSTFEVTKKSAVTGFKNLDDLRTIIFTYGEFRTAAEVGLKLPRPIVETITIKMDAEQEAKYDHYVAQIEQILANPNPEGSQSYAILGLLARLSLIALHASLEDGYTYKTALTGGLASKRVY
;
A
#
# COMPACT_ATOMS: atom_id res chain seq x y z
N ALA A 1 -2.27 -5.52 -5.85
CA ALA A 1 -1.69 -6.27 -6.96
C ALA A 1 -2.13 -5.71 -8.32
N PHE A 2 -3.42 -5.72 -8.66
CA PHE A 2 -3.91 -5.28 -9.98
C PHE A 2 -3.61 -3.82 -10.32
N LYS A 3 -3.53 -2.93 -9.33
CA LYS A 3 -3.23 -1.51 -9.54
C LYS A 3 -1.74 -1.20 -9.77
N ASN A 4 -0.88 -2.22 -9.82
CA ASN A 4 0.56 -2.09 -10.02
C ASN A 4 0.96 -2.59 -11.41
N LEU A 5 0.39 -2.01 -12.47
CA LEU A 5 0.71 -2.34 -13.86
C LEU A 5 2.08 -1.77 -14.25
N TYR A 6 2.20 -0.47 -14.08
CA TYR A 6 3.45 0.25 -14.34
C TYR A 6 4.01 0.78 -13.02
N LYS A 7 5.32 0.74 -12.90
CA LYS A 7 6.08 1.38 -11.84
C LYS A 7 7.16 2.23 -12.49
N PRO A 8 7.37 3.46 -12.03
CA PRO A 8 8.47 4.27 -12.52
C PRO A 8 9.78 3.62 -12.13
N GLN A 9 10.80 3.78 -12.96
CA GLN A 9 12.14 3.37 -12.60
C GLN A 9 12.64 4.24 -11.43
N ALA A 10 13.42 3.63 -10.55
CA ALA A 10 14.05 4.35 -9.47
C ALA A 10 15.03 5.38 -10.08
N ARG A 11 14.76 6.66 -9.86
CA ARG A 11 15.65 7.75 -10.25
C ARG A 11 16.58 8.06 -9.07
N GLU A 12 17.82 8.34 -9.36
CA GLU A 12 18.78 8.81 -8.34
C GLU A 12 18.33 10.14 -7.71
N ASP A 13 17.53 10.93 -8.44
CA ASP A 13 17.13 12.28 -8.12
C ASP A 13 15.74 12.45 -7.54
N GLY A 14 15.03 11.37 -7.16
CA GLY A 14 13.92 11.67 -6.28
C GLY A 14 12.55 11.10 -6.47
N VAL A 15 12.37 9.97 -7.13
CA VAL A 15 11.09 9.27 -6.98
C VAL A 15 11.09 8.51 -5.66
N PRO A 16 10.12 8.74 -4.77
CA PRO A 16 10.03 8.00 -3.52
C PRO A 16 10.09 6.49 -3.74
N LYS A 17 10.90 5.77 -2.96
CA LYS A 17 11.11 4.31 -3.10
C LYS A 17 9.82 3.49 -3.16
N PHE A 18 8.75 3.95 -2.49
CA PHE A 18 7.45 3.28 -2.53
C PHE A 18 6.69 3.49 -3.85
N MET A 19 7.05 4.48 -4.65
CA MET A 19 6.50 4.73 -5.99
C MET A 19 7.36 4.12 -7.09
N GLY A 20 8.68 4.09 -6.88
CA GLY A 20 9.65 3.52 -7.78
C GLY A 20 10.30 2.31 -7.12
N GLY A 21 9.99 1.15 -7.54
CA GLY A 21 10.62 -0.06 -7.01
C GLY A 21 11.42 -0.79 -8.05
N GLY A 22 12.09 -0.10 -9.00
CA GLY A 22 13.04 -0.71 -9.94
C GLY A 22 12.62 -2.09 -10.48
N GLY A 23 11.34 -2.39 -10.53
CA GLY A 23 10.82 -3.71 -10.83
C GLY A 23 9.70 -3.66 -11.84
N GLU A 24 9.53 -4.76 -12.51
CA GLU A 24 8.37 -5.03 -13.32
C GLU A 24 7.09 -4.88 -12.47
N GLY A 25 5.98 -4.54 -13.12
CA GLY A 25 4.69 -4.50 -12.48
C GLY A 25 4.29 -5.86 -11.92
N SER A 26 3.12 -5.94 -11.32
CA SER A 26 2.59 -7.21 -10.83
C SER A 26 2.17 -8.12 -11.99
N ASP A 27 2.58 -9.39 -12.01
CA ASP A 27 2.14 -10.39 -13.01
C ASP A 27 0.62 -10.43 -13.18
N ARG A 28 -0.10 -10.30 -12.07
CA ARG A 28 -1.58 -10.23 -12.10
C ARG A 28 -2.10 -9.01 -12.84
N ALA A 29 -1.41 -7.87 -12.74
CA ALA A 29 -1.78 -6.67 -13.45
C ALA A 29 -1.50 -6.83 -14.96
N TRP A 30 -0.38 -7.42 -15.34
CA TRP A 30 -0.05 -7.72 -16.73
C TRP A 30 -1.05 -8.70 -17.36
N GLN A 31 -1.42 -9.77 -16.64
CA GLN A 31 -2.45 -10.70 -17.10
C GLN A 31 -3.80 -10.03 -17.28
N LEU A 32 -4.17 -9.10 -16.39
CA LEU A 32 -5.40 -8.32 -16.54
C LEU A 32 -5.33 -7.40 -17.75
N ASP A 33 -4.22 -6.71 -17.97
CA ASP A 33 -4.05 -5.82 -19.10
C ASP A 33 -4.13 -6.57 -20.43
N PHE A 34 -3.48 -7.74 -20.54
CA PHE A 34 -3.57 -8.58 -21.71
C PHE A 34 -5.02 -8.97 -22.05
N ARG A 35 -5.80 -9.36 -21.03
CA ARG A 35 -7.22 -9.69 -21.19
C ARG A 35 -8.06 -8.46 -21.55
N ALA A 36 -7.82 -7.34 -20.89
CA ALA A 36 -8.48 -6.07 -21.20
C ALA A 36 -8.18 -5.62 -22.63
N ALA A 37 -6.93 -5.78 -23.09
CA ALA A 37 -6.55 -5.48 -24.46
C ALA A 37 -7.29 -6.36 -25.49
N ALA A 38 -7.51 -7.64 -25.18
CA ALA A 38 -8.31 -8.53 -26.04
C ALA A 38 -9.76 -8.08 -26.13
N VAL A 39 -10.38 -7.72 -25.01
CA VAL A 39 -11.75 -7.19 -24.96
C VAL A 39 -11.85 -5.88 -25.76
N ARG A 40 -10.96 -4.92 -25.53
CA ARG A 40 -10.94 -3.64 -26.25
C ARG A 40 -10.82 -3.82 -27.78
N ARG A 41 -10.00 -4.80 -28.24
CA ARG A 41 -9.91 -5.11 -29.67
C ARG A 41 -11.22 -5.62 -30.25
N GLN A 42 -11.93 -6.48 -29.52
CA GLN A 42 -13.20 -7.06 -29.98
C GLN A 42 -14.35 -6.05 -29.96
N THR A 43 -14.31 -5.08 -29.06
CA THR A 43 -15.40 -4.15 -28.81
C THR A 43 -15.15 -2.73 -29.36
N GLY A 44 -14.10 -2.56 -30.16
CA GLY A 44 -13.77 -1.24 -30.70
C GLY A 44 -13.29 -0.21 -29.67
N GLY A 45 -12.62 -0.68 -28.62
CA GLY A 45 -12.05 0.17 -27.57
C GLY A 45 -12.88 0.28 -26.28
N ALA A 46 -14.04 -0.39 -26.21
CA ALA A 46 -14.92 -0.39 -25.05
C ALA A 46 -14.84 -1.71 -24.26
N GLY A 47 -15.77 -1.91 -23.32
CA GLY A 47 -16.04 -3.20 -22.66
C GLY A 47 -15.22 -3.48 -21.40
N VAL A 48 -14.38 -2.57 -20.95
CA VAL A 48 -13.62 -2.71 -19.69
C VAL A 48 -14.19 -1.76 -18.64
N VAL A 49 -14.70 -2.31 -17.54
CA VAL A 49 -15.22 -1.56 -16.39
C VAL A 49 -14.51 -2.04 -15.14
N LEU A 50 -13.97 -1.10 -14.37
CA LEU A 50 -13.30 -1.38 -13.11
C LEU A 50 -14.12 -0.81 -11.95
N LEU A 51 -14.42 -1.64 -10.96
CA LEU A 51 -15.14 -1.24 -9.75
C LEU A 51 -14.21 -1.33 -8.54
N THR A 52 -14.10 -0.24 -7.78
CA THR A 52 -13.28 -0.19 -6.58
C THR A 52 -13.80 0.86 -5.61
N ALA A 53 -13.81 0.55 -4.31
CA ALA A 53 -14.07 1.54 -3.26
C ALA A 53 -12.81 2.37 -2.91
N THR A 54 -11.63 1.95 -3.37
CA THR A 54 -10.35 2.58 -3.04
C THR A 54 -9.50 2.71 -4.31
N PRO A 55 -9.79 3.69 -5.18
CA PRO A 55 -9.10 3.83 -6.47
C PRO A 55 -7.59 4.05 -6.31
N ALA A 56 -7.18 4.86 -5.34
CA ALA A 56 -5.77 5.04 -4.98
C ALA A 56 -5.61 4.95 -3.47
N LYS A 57 -4.85 3.97 -2.99
CA LYS A 57 -4.58 3.76 -1.55
C LYS A 57 -3.10 3.96 -1.22
N ASN A 58 -2.22 3.37 -2.01
CA ASN A 58 -0.79 3.32 -1.71
C ASN A 58 0.02 4.34 -2.51
N SER A 59 -0.44 4.66 -3.72
CA SER A 59 0.26 5.59 -4.61
C SER A 59 -0.72 6.28 -5.56
N PRO A 60 -0.53 7.56 -5.87
CA PRO A 60 -1.27 8.25 -6.92
C PRO A 60 -1.15 7.61 -8.30
N LEU A 61 -0.08 6.87 -8.57
CA LEU A 61 0.10 6.08 -9.78
C LEU A 61 -0.98 4.98 -9.96
N GLU A 62 -1.68 4.61 -8.91
CA GLU A 62 -2.78 3.67 -9.04
C GLU A 62 -3.89 4.22 -9.95
N PHE A 63 -4.13 5.55 -9.97
CA PHE A 63 -5.05 6.17 -10.94
C PHE A 63 -4.54 6.04 -12.38
N TYR A 64 -3.24 6.32 -12.60
CA TYR A 64 -2.63 6.12 -13.91
C TYR A 64 -2.84 4.68 -14.39
N ASN A 65 -2.51 3.72 -13.56
CA ASN A 65 -2.61 2.30 -13.90
C ASN A 65 -4.06 1.85 -14.14
N LEU A 66 -5.03 2.33 -13.35
CA LEU A 66 -6.44 1.98 -13.55
C LEU A 66 -6.96 2.50 -14.89
N ILE A 67 -6.62 3.73 -15.26
CA ILE A 67 -7.04 4.32 -16.54
C ILE A 67 -6.39 3.59 -17.72
N GLN A 68 -5.14 3.13 -17.59
CA GLN A 68 -4.47 2.35 -18.63
C GLN A 68 -5.21 1.05 -18.98
N PHE A 69 -5.86 0.39 -18.02
CA PHE A 69 -6.70 -0.77 -18.31
C PHE A 69 -7.94 -0.42 -19.15
N ILE A 70 -8.49 0.79 -18.98
CA ILE A 70 -9.71 1.24 -19.67
C ILE A 70 -9.36 1.79 -21.04
N ASP A 71 -8.46 2.76 -21.11
CA ASP A 71 -7.98 3.38 -22.34
C ASP A 71 -6.45 3.64 -22.23
N PRO A 72 -5.60 2.82 -22.84
CA PRO A 72 -4.16 3.01 -22.82
C PRO A 72 -3.70 4.28 -23.55
N THR A 73 -4.57 4.93 -24.32
CA THR A 73 -4.25 6.17 -25.01
C THR A 73 -4.66 7.44 -24.23
N ALA A 74 -5.34 7.28 -23.10
CA ALA A 74 -5.87 8.39 -22.31
C ALA A 74 -4.81 9.44 -21.94
N PHE A 75 -3.71 8.99 -21.38
CA PHE A 75 -2.62 9.88 -20.98
C PHE A 75 -1.80 10.39 -22.16
N THR A 76 -1.60 9.58 -23.20
CA THR A 76 -0.93 10.01 -24.42
C THR A 76 -1.69 11.13 -25.11
N LYS A 77 -3.04 11.08 -25.15
CA LYS A 77 -3.89 12.17 -25.63
C LYS A 77 -3.72 13.45 -24.81
N ALA A 78 -3.41 13.32 -23.51
CA ALA A 78 -3.11 14.44 -22.62
C ALA A 78 -1.62 14.86 -22.64
N GLY A 79 -0.81 14.30 -23.56
CA GLY A 79 0.61 14.63 -23.70
C GLY A 79 1.52 13.97 -22.66
N ILE A 80 1.03 12.90 -22.00
CA ILE A 80 1.77 12.14 -20.99
C ILE A 80 2.08 10.76 -21.57
N ARG A 81 3.35 10.44 -21.77
CA ARG A 81 3.78 9.22 -22.47
C ARG A 81 4.06 8.04 -21.54
N ASP A 82 4.50 8.34 -20.33
CA ASP A 82 4.99 7.36 -19.37
C ASP A 82 4.62 7.74 -17.91
N PRO A 83 4.77 6.83 -16.94
CA PRO A 83 4.49 7.09 -15.54
C PRO A 83 5.35 8.21 -14.94
N GLU A 84 6.58 8.39 -15.41
CA GLU A 84 7.50 9.43 -14.97
C GLU A 84 6.96 10.81 -15.29
N GLN A 85 6.49 11.02 -16.53
CA GLN A 85 5.83 12.28 -16.93
C GLN A 85 4.54 12.53 -16.16
N PHE A 86 3.78 11.48 -15.81
CA PHE A 86 2.63 11.61 -14.93
C PHE A 86 3.04 12.13 -13.54
N ILE A 87 4.09 11.57 -12.98
CA ILE A 87 4.64 12.01 -11.69
C ILE A 87 5.09 13.47 -11.77
N ASP A 88 5.91 13.79 -12.78
CA ASP A 88 6.45 15.13 -12.96
C ASP A 88 5.36 16.18 -13.18
N ARG A 89 4.26 15.82 -13.83
CA ARG A 89 3.17 16.74 -14.12
C ARG A 89 2.21 16.94 -12.95
N PHE A 90 1.93 15.90 -12.17
CA PHE A 90 0.84 15.93 -11.19
C PHE A 90 1.28 15.83 -9.74
N LEU A 91 2.49 15.37 -9.44
CA LEU A 91 2.92 15.20 -8.06
C LEU A 91 3.91 16.27 -7.65
N LYS A 92 3.73 16.79 -6.45
CA LYS A 92 4.68 17.66 -5.79
C LYS A 92 5.61 16.77 -4.95
N ILE A 93 6.86 16.69 -5.37
CA ILE A 93 7.89 15.93 -4.67
C ILE A 93 8.83 16.92 -4.00
N GLU A 94 9.04 16.75 -2.71
CA GLU A 94 9.98 17.55 -1.93
C GLU A 94 10.99 16.63 -1.25
N TYR A 95 12.20 17.13 -1.12
CA TYR A 95 13.23 16.46 -0.36
C TYR A 95 13.08 16.84 1.10
N ARG A 96 13.01 15.85 1.97
CA ARG A 96 13.04 16.03 3.42
C ARG A 96 14.28 15.42 3.99
N GLU A 97 14.92 16.15 4.87
CA GLU A 97 16.00 15.60 5.67
C GLU A 97 15.39 14.63 6.68
N VAL A 98 15.84 13.40 6.63
CA VAL A 98 15.40 12.32 7.52
C VAL A 98 16.66 11.74 8.14
N LEU A 99 16.68 11.58 9.45
CA LEU A 99 17.68 10.77 10.11
C LEU A 99 17.49 9.34 9.61
N ASP A 100 18.49 8.80 8.99
CA ASP A 100 18.48 7.39 8.64
C ASP A 100 18.84 6.51 9.85
N SER A 101 18.90 5.21 9.64
CA SER A 101 19.26 4.25 10.69
C SER A 101 20.69 4.39 11.22
N THR A 102 21.53 5.23 10.60
CA THR A 102 22.92 5.53 11.03
C THR A 102 23.03 6.88 11.74
N PHE A 103 21.90 7.53 12.05
CA PHE A 103 21.83 8.92 12.55
C PHE A 103 22.47 9.95 11.61
N GLU A 104 22.67 9.60 10.34
CA GLU A 104 23.07 10.55 9.35
C GLU A 104 21.86 11.23 8.72
N VAL A 105 21.98 12.53 8.50
CA VAL A 105 20.94 13.30 7.82
C VAL A 105 20.98 12.96 6.34
N THR A 106 20.03 12.17 5.89
CA THR A 106 19.87 11.82 4.47
C THR A 106 18.68 12.56 3.88
N LYS A 107 18.82 13.00 2.63
CA LYS A 107 17.70 13.59 1.89
C LYS A 107 16.88 12.48 1.25
N LYS A 108 15.63 12.34 1.69
CA LYS A 108 14.66 11.42 1.08
C LYS A 108 13.55 12.21 0.41
N SER A 109 13.21 11.80 -0.81
CA SER A 109 12.09 12.38 -1.53
C SER A 109 10.75 11.88 -0.94
N ALA A 110 9.80 12.80 -0.82
CA ALA A 110 8.44 12.51 -0.38
C ALA A 110 7.42 13.22 -1.28
N VAL A 111 6.31 12.57 -1.56
CA VAL A 111 5.17 13.23 -2.21
C VAL A 111 4.47 14.07 -1.14
N THR A 112 4.48 15.39 -1.31
CA THR A 112 3.89 16.34 -0.38
C THR A 112 2.55 16.88 -0.86
N GLY A 113 2.17 16.62 -2.09
CA GLY A 113 0.91 17.09 -2.64
C GLY A 113 0.75 16.82 -4.13
N PHE A 114 -0.22 17.48 -4.69
CA PHE A 114 -0.53 17.45 -6.11
C PHE A 114 -0.38 18.83 -6.72
N LYS A 115 -0.11 18.86 -8.01
CA LYS A 115 -0.13 20.05 -8.87
C LYS A 115 -0.97 19.77 -10.11
N ASN A 116 -1.39 20.82 -10.80
CA ASN A 116 -2.25 20.73 -12.00
C ASN A 116 -3.53 19.89 -11.74
N LEU A 117 -4.17 20.10 -10.59
CA LEU A 117 -5.32 19.32 -10.15
C LEU A 117 -6.50 19.35 -11.12
N ASP A 118 -6.73 20.46 -11.79
CA ASP A 118 -7.85 20.61 -12.73
C ASP A 118 -7.66 19.71 -13.96
N ASP A 119 -6.44 19.65 -14.50
CA ASP A 119 -6.08 18.74 -15.58
C ASP A 119 -6.25 17.28 -15.13
N LEU A 120 -5.72 16.96 -13.94
CA LEU A 120 -5.82 15.61 -13.37
C LEU A 120 -7.27 15.19 -13.16
N ARG A 121 -8.08 16.08 -12.59
CA ARG A 121 -9.53 15.85 -12.42
C ARG A 121 -10.22 15.61 -13.74
N THR A 122 -9.94 16.43 -14.75
CA THR A 122 -10.52 16.28 -16.08
C THR A 122 -10.24 14.91 -16.66
N ILE A 123 -8.99 14.45 -16.58
CA ILE A 123 -8.61 13.11 -17.05
C ILE A 123 -9.34 12.03 -16.24
N ILE A 124 -9.30 12.10 -14.91
CA ILE A 124 -9.89 11.07 -14.04
C ILE A 124 -11.41 10.99 -14.27
N PHE A 125 -12.11 12.12 -14.30
CA PHE A 125 -13.58 12.14 -14.47
C PHE A 125 -14.04 11.86 -15.89
N THR A 126 -13.15 11.90 -16.89
CA THR A 126 -13.45 11.41 -18.23
C THR A 126 -13.62 9.89 -18.26
N TYR A 127 -12.86 9.17 -17.40
CA TYR A 127 -12.83 7.70 -17.38
C TYR A 127 -13.46 7.10 -16.12
N GLY A 128 -13.76 7.90 -15.11
CA GLY A 128 -14.23 7.43 -13.82
C GLY A 128 -15.38 8.23 -13.25
N GLU A 129 -16.29 7.55 -12.58
CA GLU A 129 -17.36 8.14 -11.81
C GLU A 129 -17.19 7.78 -10.34
N PHE A 130 -17.38 8.75 -9.46
CA PHE A 130 -17.29 8.59 -8.02
C PHE A 130 -18.64 8.89 -7.40
N ARG A 131 -19.14 7.95 -6.61
CA ARG A 131 -20.38 8.08 -5.87
C ARG A 131 -20.16 7.75 -4.41
N THR A 132 -20.60 8.62 -3.53
CA THR A 132 -20.62 8.36 -2.09
C THR A 132 -21.89 7.65 -1.68
N ALA A 133 -21.90 6.99 -0.53
CA ALA A 133 -23.07 6.35 0.03
C ALA A 133 -24.25 7.34 0.20
N ALA A 134 -23.96 8.60 0.55
CA ALA A 134 -24.96 9.65 0.70
C ALA A 134 -25.59 10.04 -0.64
N GLU A 135 -24.78 10.18 -1.70
CA GLU A 135 -25.28 10.55 -3.05
C GLU A 135 -26.20 9.48 -3.66
N VAL A 136 -25.93 8.22 -3.37
CA VAL A 136 -26.77 7.10 -3.84
C VAL A 136 -27.91 6.75 -2.87
N GLY A 137 -28.10 7.52 -1.81
CA GLY A 137 -29.16 7.30 -0.81
C GLY A 137 -29.02 6.01 -0.02
N LEU A 138 -27.82 5.45 0.08
CA LEU A 138 -27.57 4.21 0.82
C LEU A 138 -27.68 4.47 2.32
N LYS A 139 -28.68 3.87 2.96
CA LYS A 139 -28.88 3.93 4.41
C LYS A 139 -28.06 2.82 5.07
N LEU A 140 -26.89 3.17 5.55
CA LEU A 140 -26.08 2.25 6.35
C LEU A 140 -26.50 2.32 7.83
N PRO A 141 -26.59 1.19 8.56
CA PRO A 141 -26.79 1.20 9.99
C PRO A 141 -25.60 1.91 10.67
N ARG A 142 -25.88 2.62 11.74
CA ARG A 142 -24.80 3.23 12.53
C ARG A 142 -23.95 2.13 13.15
N PRO A 143 -22.64 2.12 13.00
CA PRO A 143 -21.79 1.16 13.67
C PRO A 143 -21.84 1.40 15.17
N ILE A 144 -22.06 0.36 15.94
CA ILE A 144 -21.83 0.35 17.39
C ILE A 144 -20.39 -0.12 17.57
N VAL A 145 -19.54 0.78 18.04
CA VAL A 145 -18.13 0.46 18.26
C VAL A 145 -17.92 0.29 19.76
N GLU A 146 -17.58 -0.92 20.16
CA GLU A 146 -17.19 -1.23 21.52
C GLU A 146 -15.70 -1.60 21.54
N THR A 147 -14.93 -0.95 22.40
CA THR A 147 -13.50 -1.24 22.58
C THR A 147 -13.33 -2.13 23.79
N ILE A 148 -12.98 -3.39 23.56
CA ILE A 148 -12.68 -4.35 24.63
C ILE A 148 -11.16 -4.40 24.80
N THR A 149 -10.66 -3.95 25.96
CA THR A 149 -9.25 -4.03 26.32
C THR A 149 -8.99 -5.32 27.08
N ILE A 150 -8.14 -6.16 26.54
CA ILE A 150 -7.71 -7.42 27.15
C ILE A 150 -6.25 -7.29 27.55
N LYS A 151 -5.94 -7.58 28.81
CA LYS A 151 -4.55 -7.62 29.28
C LYS A 151 -3.85 -8.87 28.74
N MET A 152 -2.59 -8.72 28.40
CA MET A 152 -1.73 -9.86 28.10
C MET A 152 -1.55 -10.72 29.34
N ASP A 153 -1.38 -12.03 29.16
CA ASP A 153 -0.92 -12.89 30.25
C ASP A 153 0.61 -12.74 30.42
N ALA A 154 1.16 -13.27 31.51
CA ALA A 154 2.56 -13.09 31.85
C ALA A 154 3.53 -13.66 30.79
N GLU A 155 3.16 -14.75 30.11
CA GLU A 155 3.96 -15.30 29.01
C GLU A 155 3.95 -14.40 27.78
N GLN A 156 2.78 -13.88 27.41
CA GLN A 156 2.66 -12.92 26.30
C GLN A 156 3.45 -11.65 26.60
N GLU A 157 3.33 -11.11 27.81
CA GLU A 157 4.01 -9.87 28.21
C GLU A 157 5.53 -10.05 28.15
N ALA A 158 6.07 -11.14 28.72
CA ALA A 158 7.49 -11.43 28.66
C ALA A 158 8.03 -11.57 27.24
N LYS A 159 7.33 -12.27 26.35
CA LYS A 159 7.71 -12.39 24.94
C LYS A 159 7.60 -11.05 24.20
N TYR A 160 6.55 -10.29 24.46
CA TYR A 160 6.34 -8.98 23.86
C TYR A 160 7.48 -8.03 24.21
N ASP A 161 7.81 -7.91 25.49
CA ASP A 161 8.89 -7.06 25.98
C ASP A 161 10.25 -7.47 25.42
N HIS A 162 10.48 -8.78 25.27
CA HIS A 162 11.71 -9.29 24.65
C HIS A 162 11.87 -8.76 23.21
N TYR A 163 10.83 -8.77 22.38
CA TYR A 163 10.93 -8.27 21.03
C TYR A 163 10.95 -6.75 20.94
N VAL A 164 10.29 -6.05 21.87
CA VAL A 164 10.43 -4.59 21.99
C VAL A 164 11.88 -4.23 22.29
N ALA A 165 12.54 -4.91 23.26
CA ALA A 165 13.93 -4.68 23.56
C ALA A 165 14.87 -4.97 22.37
N GLN A 166 14.58 -6.00 21.55
CA GLN A 166 15.35 -6.25 20.32
C GLN A 166 15.20 -5.10 19.31
N ILE A 167 13.99 -4.57 19.13
CA ILE A 167 13.77 -3.42 18.25
C ILE A 167 14.54 -2.20 18.76
N GLU A 168 14.49 -1.93 20.07
CA GLU A 168 15.23 -0.83 20.68
C GLU A 168 16.76 -0.99 20.51
N GLN A 169 17.28 -2.20 20.65
CA GLN A 169 18.71 -2.48 20.40
C GLN A 169 19.09 -2.24 18.93
N ILE A 170 18.24 -2.65 18.00
CA ILE A 170 18.47 -2.40 16.57
C ILE A 170 18.44 -0.89 16.28
N LEU A 171 17.51 -0.16 16.89
CA LEU A 171 17.42 1.29 16.73
C LEU A 171 18.57 2.04 17.39
N ALA A 172 19.10 1.53 18.50
CA ALA A 172 20.25 2.10 19.20
C ALA A 172 21.59 1.85 18.49
N ASN A 173 21.68 0.77 17.71
CA ASN A 173 22.91 0.39 17.00
C ASN A 173 22.60 0.20 15.50
N PRO A 174 22.40 1.27 14.76
CA PRO A 174 22.07 1.19 13.35
C PRO A 174 23.23 0.65 12.52
N ASN A 175 22.97 -0.37 11.72
CA ASN A 175 23.95 -0.95 10.80
C ASN A 175 23.84 -0.28 9.42
N PRO A 176 24.92 0.21 8.81
CA PRO A 176 24.90 0.94 7.53
C PRO A 176 24.38 0.13 6.33
N GLU A 177 24.34 -1.20 6.38
CA GLU A 177 23.98 -2.04 5.24
C GLU A 177 22.47 -2.16 4.94
N GLY A 178 21.59 -1.42 5.59
CA GLY A 178 20.16 -1.31 5.24
C GLY A 178 19.29 -2.54 5.47
N SER A 179 19.84 -3.65 5.97
CA SER A 179 19.07 -4.89 6.25
C SER A 179 18.16 -4.78 7.48
N GLN A 180 18.35 -3.76 8.30
CA GLN A 180 17.64 -3.57 9.57
C GLN A 180 16.15 -3.29 9.43
N SER A 181 15.73 -2.61 8.37
CA SER A 181 14.31 -2.32 8.14
C SER A 181 13.49 -3.60 7.96
N TYR A 182 14.05 -4.61 7.30
CA TYR A 182 13.39 -5.92 7.15
C TYR A 182 13.38 -6.69 8.47
N ALA A 183 14.43 -6.59 9.27
CA ALA A 183 14.49 -7.21 10.59
C ALA A 183 13.41 -6.61 11.52
N ILE A 184 13.28 -5.28 11.58
CA ILE A 184 12.24 -4.59 12.35
C ILE A 184 10.85 -4.98 11.89
N LEU A 185 10.58 -5.05 10.57
CA LEU A 185 9.29 -5.50 10.05
C LEU A 185 8.96 -6.94 10.48
N GLY A 186 9.96 -7.81 10.48
CA GLY A 186 9.81 -9.18 10.99
C GLY A 186 9.45 -9.22 12.47
N LEU A 187 10.11 -8.40 13.29
CA LEU A 187 9.83 -8.28 14.73
C LEU A 187 8.44 -7.68 14.99
N LEU A 188 8.02 -6.67 14.24
CA LEU A 188 6.67 -6.10 14.34
C LEU A 188 5.58 -7.12 13.98
N ALA A 189 5.83 -7.97 12.98
CA ALA A 189 4.92 -9.07 12.65
C ALA A 189 4.80 -10.07 13.82
N ARG A 190 5.93 -10.42 14.46
CA ARG A 190 5.93 -11.28 15.67
C ARG A 190 5.18 -10.65 16.83
N LEU A 191 5.41 -9.37 17.11
CA LEU A 191 4.65 -8.64 18.14
C LEU A 191 3.14 -8.71 17.91
N SER A 192 2.72 -8.58 16.65
CA SER A 192 1.30 -8.71 16.28
C SER A 192 0.74 -10.11 16.54
N LEU A 193 1.53 -11.15 16.32
CA LEU A 193 1.14 -12.53 16.60
C LEU A 193 1.08 -12.80 18.11
N ILE A 194 2.08 -12.34 18.86
CA ILE A 194 2.13 -12.49 20.33
C ILE A 194 0.96 -11.75 20.99
N ALA A 195 0.61 -10.57 20.49
CA ALA A 195 -0.54 -9.82 20.99
C ALA A 195 -1.85 -10.61 20.88
N LEU A 196 -1.96 -11.54 19.93
CA LEU A 196 -3.09 -12.45 19.80
C LEU A 196 -2.94 -13.66 20.73
N HIS A 197 -1.78 -14.31 20.73
CA HIS A 197 -1.47 -15.45 21.62
C HIS A 197 0.02 -15.81 21.57
N ALA A 198 0.62 -16.12 22.72
CA ALA A 198 2.05 -16.42 22.87
C ALA A 198 2.55 -17.56 21.95
N SER A 199 1.73 -18.59 21.71
CA SER A 199 2.11 -19.75 20.89
C SER A 199 2.08 -19.49 19.38
N LEU A 200 1.53 -18.39 18.89
CA LEU A 200 1.49 -18.10 17.46
C LEU A 200 2.86 -17.70 16.91
N GLU A 201 3.78 -17.30 17.76
CA GLU A 201 5.16 -17.02 17.41
C GLU A 201 5.90 -18.24 16.84
N ASP A 202 5.64 -19.42 17.39
CA ASP A 202 6.35 -20.66 17.06
C ASP A 202 5.86 -21.32 15.76
N GLY A 203 5.05 -20.61 14.97
CA GLY A 203 4.52 -21.13 13.70
C GLY A 203 3.36 -22.11 13.88
N TYR A 204 2.71 -22.10 15.03
CA TYR A 204 1.50 -22.87 15.23
C TYR A 204 0.41 -22.48 14.25
N THR A 205 -0.16 -23.46 13.60
CA THR A 205 -1.29 -23.21 12.72
C THR A 205 -2.51 -22.79 13.55
N TYR A 206 -3.39 -21.97 12.99
CA TYR A 206 -4.67 -21.55 13.59
C TYR A 206 -5.45 -22.72 14.25
N LYS A 207 -5.31 -23.92 13.70
CA LYS A 207 -5.93 -25.15 14.20
C LYS A 207 -5.36 -25.59 15.55
N THR A 208 -4.05 -25.49 15.72
CA THR A 208 -3.35 -25.88 16.96
C THR A 208 -3.60 -24.84 18.07
N ALA A 209 -3.64 -23.56 17.71
CA ALA A 209 -3.96 -22.48 18.61
C ALA A 209 -5.39 -22.59 19.18
N LEU A 210 -6.37 -23.03 18.38
CA LEU A 210 -7.74 -23.27 18.83
C LEU A 210 -7.88 -24.47 19.78
N THR A 211 -7.07 -25.50 19.61
CA THR A 211 -7.09 -26.68 20.49
C THR A 211 -6.28 -26.48 21.77
N GLY A 212 -5.32 -25.55 21.78
CA GLY A 212 -4.40 -25.28 22.89
C GLY A 212 -4.86 -24.22 23.89
N GLY A 213 -6.15 -23.85 23.96
CA GLY A 213 -6.64 -22.94 25.00
C GLY A 213 -6.95 -21.50 24.57
N LEU A 214 -6.90 -21.16 23.28
CA LEU A 214 -7.38 -19.88 22.73
C LEU A 214 -8.89 -19.65 22.90
N ALA A 215 -9.61 -20.65 23.44
CA ALA A 215 -11.05 -20.56 23.66
C ALA A 215 -11.47 -19.38 24.59
N SER A 216 -10.55 -18.90 25.44
CA SER A 216 -10.81 -17.78 26.35
C SER A 216 -10.67 -16.39 25.71
N LYS A 217 -10.04 -16.30 24.53
CA LYS A 217 -9.78 -15.02 23.83
C LYS A 217 -10.54 -14.90 22.50
N ARG A 218 -11.60 -15.67 22.29
CA ARG A 218 -12.46 -15.47 21.12
C ARG A 218 -13.17 -14.13 21.23
N VAL A 219 -12.75 -13.18 20.42
CA VAL A 219 -13.54 -12.00 20.09
C VAL A 219 -14.52 -12.45 18.99
N TYR A 220 -15.81 -12.45 19.27
CA TYR A 220 -16.85 -12.72 18.31
C TYR A 220 -17.19 -11.46 17.51
#